data_5903d811034c250e9b78a8a4f715ab46
#
_entry.id   5903d811034c250e9b78a8a4f715ab46
#
_cell.length_a   1.000
_cell.length_b   1.000
_cell.length_c   1.000
_cell.angle_alpha   90.00
_cell.angle_beta   90.00
_cell.angle_gamma   90.00
#
_symmetry.space_group_name_H-M   'P 1'
#
loop_
_entity.id
_entity.type
_entity.pdbx_description
1 polymer ?
#
loop_
_entity_poly.entity_id
_entity_poly.type
_entity_poly.pdbx_seq_one_letter_code
_entity_poly.pdbx_strand_id
1 'polypeptide(L)' 'MMYKTVLIEGITAENVTEKINAKATEMEKESYQIKTMSFLGTEKAVLVFKKGLKGSLL' A
#
# COMPACT_ATOMS: atom_id res chain seq x y z
N MET A 1 -15.69 3.74 -8.14
CA MET A 1 -14.68 3.11 -7.33
C MET A 1 -13.40 3.89 -7.38
N MET A 2 -12.69 3.89 -6.30
CA MET A 2 -11.53 4.75 -6.20
C MET A 2 -10.29 3.94 -5.89
N TYR A 3 -9.30 4.11 -6.72
CA TYR A 3 -8.01 3.48 -6.52
C TYR A 3 -6.96 4.56 -6.33
N LYS A 4 -5.95 4.21 -5.58
CA LYS A 4 -4.82 5.11 -5.39
C LYS A 4 -3.55 4.30 -5.52
N THR A 5 -2.66 4.78 -6.38
CA THR A 5 -1.38 4.11 -6.60
C THR A 5 -0.29 4.88 -5.87
N VAL A 6 0.51 4.17 -5.11
CA VAL A 6 1.57 4.78 -4.32
C VAL A 6 2.90 4.12 -4.67
N LEU A 7 3.90 4.95 -4.93
CA LEU A 7 5.25 4.45 -5.20
C LEU A 7 6.08 4.57 -3.94
N ILE A 8 6.72 3.48 -3.56
CA ILE A 8 7.62 3.46 -2.41
C ILE A 8 9.03 3.24 -2.92
N GLU A 9 9.97 4.07 -2.48
CA GLU A 9 11.35 3.99 -2.90
C GLU A 9 12.25 3.71 -1.71
N GLY A 10 13.47 3.32 -2.00
CA GLY A 10 14.45 3.09 -0.95
C GLY A 10 14.20 1.82 -0.16
N ILE A 11 13.63 0.81 -0.80
CA ILE A 11 13.31 -0.43 -0.13
C ILE A 11 14.52 -1.32 -0.06
N THR A 12 14.74 -1.93 1.09
CA THR A 12 15.79 -2.94 1.24
C THR A 12 15.15 -4.18 1.84
N ALA A 13 15.88 -5.28 1.82
CA ALA A 13 15.38 -6.51 2.40
C ALA A 13 15.05 -6.34 3.89
N GLU A 14 15.79 -5.46 4.56
CA GLU A 14 15.58 -5.25 5.98
C GLU A 14 14.37 -4.38 6.29
N ASN A 15 14.03 -3.45 5.39
CA ASN A 15 12.98 -2.50 5.72
C ASN A 15 11.72 -2.63 4.89
N VAL A 16 11.68 -3.60 3.97
CA VAL A 16 10.55 -3.70 3.06
C VAL A 16 9.24 -3.90 3.80
N THR A 17 9.24 -4.78 4.79
CA THR A 17 8.02 -5.04 5.54
C THR A 17 7.57 -3.82 6.31
N GLU A 18 8.51 -3.14 6.96
CA GLU A 18 8.18 -1.95 7.71
C GLU A 18 7.61 -0.86 6.83
N LYS A 19 8.24 -0.63 5.68
CA LYS A 19 7.80 0.45 4.81
C LYS A 19 6.41 0.17 4.24
N ILE A 20 6.17 -1.06 3.85
CA ILE A 20 4.87 -1.40 3.29
C ILE A 20 3.79 -1.34 4.36
N ASN A 21 4.08 -1.86 5.55
CA ASN A 21 3.10 -1.81 6.63
C ASN A 21 2.80 -0.38 7.06
N ALA A 22 3.82 0.46 7.11
CA ALA A 22 3.61 1.86 7.49
C ALA A 22 2.68 2.55 6.50
N LYS A 23 2.92 2.33 5.21
CA LYS A 23 2.08 2.95 4.21
C LYS A 23 0.68 2.38 4.24
N ALA A 24 0.54 1.08 4.41
CA ALA A 24 -0.77 0.45 4.48
C ALA A 24 -1.57 0.99 5.66
N THR A 25 -0.90 1.14 6.81
CA THR A 25 -1.57 1.68 7.99
C THR A 25 -2.00 3.12 7.76
N GLU A 26 -1.14 3.91 7.13
CA GLU A 26 -1.47 5.30 6.84
C GLU A 26 -2.69 5.38 5.93
N MET A 27 -2.73 4.54 4.91
CA MET A 27 -3.83 4.57 3.96
C MET A 27 -5.11 4.03 4.59
N GLU A 28 -4.98 3.12 5.51
CA GLU A 28 -6.16 2.56 6.18
C GLU A 28 -6.92 3.63 6.93
N LYS A 29 -6.22 4.62 7.44
CA LYS A 29 -6.88 5.71 8.15
C LYS A 29 -7.81 6.50 7.24
N GLU A 30 -7.60 6.41 5.93
CA GLU A 30 -8.44 7.07 4.96
C GLU A 30 -9.37 6.09 4.25
N SER A 31 -9.54 4.92 4.84
CA SER A 31 -10.44 3.89 4.32
C SER A 31 -9.92 3.23 3.05
N TYR A 32 -8.64 3.31 2.81
CA TYR A 32 -8.03 2.59 1.70
C TYR A 32 -7.49 1.26 2.18
N GLN A 33 -7.61 0.26 1.35
CA GLN A 33 -7.07 -1.05 1.63
C GLN A 33 -6.19 -1.47 0.48
N ILE A 34 -5.11 -2.18 0.81
CA ILE A 34 -4.19 -2.61 -0.23
C ILE A 34 -4.86 -3.65 -1.12
N LYS A 35 -4.74 -3.44 -2.41
CA LYS A 35 -5.35 -4.34 -3.38
C LYS A 35 -4.31 -5.23 -4.02
N THR A 36 -3.20 -4.63 -4.39
CA THR A 36 -2.13 -5.39 -5.01
C THR A 36 -0.83 -4.62 -4.87
N MET A 37 0.27 -5.29 -5.13
CA MET A 37 1.58 -4.74 -4.96
C MET A 37 2.50 -5.35 -5.99
N SER A 38 3.41 -4.55 -6.51
CA SER A 38 4.39 -5.01 -7.46
C SER A 38 5.73 -4.35 -7.16
N PHE A 39 6.80 -5.09 -7.38
CA PHE A 39 8.12 -4.54 -7.20
C PHE A 39 8.67 -4.06 -8.52
N LEU A 40 9.34 -2.92 -8.50
CA LEU A 40 10.03 -2.38 -9.66
C LEU A 40 11.51 -2.38 -9.35
N GLY A 41 12.22 -3.31 -9.96
CA GLY A 41 13.64 -3.45 -9.66
C GLY A 41 13.81 -3.97 -8.26
N THR A 42 14.86 -3.51 -7.59
CA THR A 42 15.22 -4.02 -6.28
C THR A 42 14.95 -3.05 -5.14
N GLU A 43 14.55 -1.83 -5.47
CA GLU A 43 14.44 -0.78 -4.45
C GLU A 43 13.09 -0.09 -4.41
N LYS A 44 12.21 -0.41 -5.31
CA LYS A 44 10.95 0.30 -5.43
C LYS A 44 9.79 -0.67 -5.47
N ALA A 45 8.65 -0.20 -4.99
CA ALA A 45 7.44 -0.98 -5.05
C ALA A 45 6.27 -0.07 -5.36
N VAL A 46 5.32 -0.61 -6.10
CA VAL A 46 4.09 0.11 -6.40
C VAL A 46 2.97 -0.58 -5.66
N LEU A 47 2.28 0.17 -4.84
CA LEU A 47 1.15 -0.34 -4.09
C LEU A 47 -0.13 0.26 -4.66
N VAL A 48 -1.12 -0.57 -4.89
CA VAL A 48 -2.41 -0.10 -5.37
C VAL A 48 -3.41 -0.31 -4.26
N PHE A 49 -4.06 0.77 -3.87
CA PHE A 49 -5.06 0.75 -2.82
C PHE A 49 -6.43 1.01 -3.41
N LYS A 50 -7.42 0.41 -2.82
CA LYS A 50 -8.80 0.64 -3.21
C LYS A 50 -9.53 1.21 -2.00
N LYS A 51 -10.30 2.28 -2.24
CA LYS A 51 -11.07 2.87 -1.16
C LYS A 51 -12.28 2.00 -0.87
N GLY A 52 -12.41 1.61 0.38
CA GLY A 52 -13.53 0.79 0.80
C GLY A 52 -14.57 1.62 1.50
N LEU A 53 -15.74 1.05 1.63
CA LEU A 53 -16.79 1.67 2.40
C LEU A 53 -16.65 1.21 3.83
N LYS A 54 -16.71 2.16 4.72
CA LYS A 54 -16.59 1.84 6.11
C LYS A 54 -17.72 0.91 6.54
N GLY A 55 -17.34 -0.18 7.18
CA GLY A 55 -18.33 -1.12 7.64
C GLY A 55 -18.85 -2.05 6.59
N SER A 56 -18.35 -1.97 5.45
CA SER A 56 -18.81 -2.81 4.37
C SER A 56 -18.14 -4.17 4.36
N LEU A 57 -17.41 -4.48 5.16
CA LEU A 57 -16.75 -5.63 5.13
C LEU A 57 -17.10 -6.75 5.20
N LEU A 58 -17.20 -6.75 4.89
CA LEU A 58 -17.64 -7.54 5.04
C LEU A 58 -17.76 -8.15 5.14
#